data_b37801eba1d02abb9a3eab89f55ad5e1
#
_entry.id   b37801eba1d02abb9a3eab89f55ad5e1
#
_cell.length_a   1.000
_cell.length_b   1.000
_cell.length_c   1.000
_cell.angle_alpha   90.00
_cell.angle_beta   90.00
_cell.angle_gamma   90.00
#
_symmetry.space_group_name_H-M   'P 1'
#
loop_
_entity.id
_entity.type
_entity.pdbx_description
1 polymer ?
#
loop_
_entity_poly.entity_id
_entity_poly.type
_entity_poly.pdbx_seq_one_letter_code
_entity_poly.pdbx_strand_id
1 'polypeptide(L)'
;MSNFQFLESHWTDLAKLGDLSEKYVYSDPNTSIIKQGILSEVMVKYMLAYDGIAEPAYDNTHANRIRILKNNDLLPREIDNTLYILRKARNDAAHNAADEGEKALNNLQLMYELCVWYMQTYGDYNYEPTGYVQPVDMTVSLADLEKENAELEERNQQLLIEIERSEEHTSELQSR
;
A
#
# COMPACT_ATOMS: atom_id res chain seq x y z
N MET A 1 -0.96 5.40 11.81
CA MET A 1 0.40 5.89 11.47
C MET A 1 1.01 4.81 10.60
N SER A 2 1.60 5.16 9.45
CA SER A 2 2.14 4.16 8.52
C SER A 2 3.44 3.54 9.04
N ASN A 3 3.64 2.25 8.74
CA ASN A 3 4.90 1.55 9.01
C ASN A 3 6.12 2.18 8.30
N PHE A 4 5.91 2.95 7.24
CA PHE A 4 6.97 3.52 6.40
C PHE A 4 7.27 5.00 6.68
N GLN A 5 6.60 5.60 7.66
CA GLN A 5 6.76 7.01 7.97
C GLN A 5 8.20 7.39 8.36
N PHE A 6 8.97 6.46 8.91
CA PHE A 6 10.36 6.69 9.28
C PHE A 6 11.28 7.03 8.10
N LEU A 7 10.90 6.67 6.86
CA LEU A 7 11.64 7.01 5.66
C LEU A 7 11.53 8.49 5.28
N GLU A 8 10.51 9.20 5.78
CA GLU A 8 10.18 10.56 5.34
C GLU A 8 11.31 11.56 5.59
N SER A 9 12.10 11.37 6.65
CA SER A 9 13.22 12.23 6.99
C SER A 9 14.37 12.20 5.98
N HIS A 10 14.49 11.14 5.20
CA HIS A 10 15.56 10.93 4.22
C HIS A 10 15.03 10.76 2.79
N TRP A 11 13.89 10.09 2.62
CA TRP A 11 13.32 9.72 1.30
C TRP A 11 11.81 9.83 1.32
N THR A 12 11.29 11.04 1.12
CA THR A 12 9.85 11.33 1.11
C THR A 12 9.09 10.52 0.05
N ASP A 13 9.70 10.25 -1.09
CA ASP A 13 9.10 9.44 -2.17
C ASP A 13 8.99 7.96 -1.80
N LEU A 14 9.98 7.39 -1.09
CA LEU A 14 9.89 6.03 -0.58
C LEU A 14 8.83 5.91 0.53
N ALA A 15 8.77 6.88 1.45
CA ALA A 15 7.73 6.94 2.48
C ALA A 15 6.33 6.95 1.84
N LYS A 16 6.12 7.80 0.83
CA LYS A 16 4.85 7.90 0.10
C LYS A 16 4.48 6.60 -0.62
N LEU A 17 5.44 5.91 -1.22
CA LEU A 17 5.19 4.62 -1.87
C LEU A 17 4.82 3.54 -0.83
N GLY A 18 5.46 3.55 0.33
CA GLY A 18 5.12 2.69 1.46
C GLY A 18 3.69 2.92 1.95
N ASP A 19 3.33 4.18 2.21
CA ASP A 19 1.96 4.57 2.62
C ASP A 19 0.90 4.12 1.61
N LEU A 20 1.15 4.32 0.32
CA LEU A 20 0.24 3.88 -0.72
C LEU A 20 0.13 2.35 -0.80
N SER A 21 1.23 1.63 -0.54
CA SER A 21 1.22 0.17 -0.48
C SER A 21 0.33 -0.33 0.67
N GLU A 22 0.44 0.26 1.85
CA GLU A 22 -0.42 -0.03 3.00
C GLU A 22 -1.89 0.29 2.73
N LYS A 23 -2.15 1.46 2.17
CA LYS A 23 -3.50 1.94 1.89
C LYS A 23 -4.29 0.99 1.00
N TYR A 24 -3.62 0.42 0.00
CA TYR A 24 -4.27 -0.43 -1.00
C TYR A 24 -4.23 -1.92 -0.68
N VAL A 25 -3.54 -2.35 0.38
CA VAL A 25 -3.27 -3.78 0.63
C VAL A 25 -4.52 -4.66 0.71
N TYR A 26 -5.64 -4.13 1.22
CA TYR A 26 -6.92 -4.84 1.30
C TYR A 26 -7.90 -4.45 0.19
N SER A 27 -7.97 -3.16 -0.17
CA SER A 27 -8.96 -2.67 -1.15
C SER A 27 -8.56 -2.92 -2.60
N ASP A 28 -7.26 -2.96 -2.90
CA ASP A 28 -6.69 -3.26 -4.22
C ASP A 28 -5.29 -3.88 -4.06
N PRO A 29 -5.22 -5.19 -3.72
CA PRO A 29 -3.95 -5.89 -3.50
C PRO A 29 -2.99 -5.80 -4.68
N ASN A 30 -3.52 -5.79 -5.90
CA ASN A 30 -2.72 -5.68 -7.12
C ASN A 30 -1.98 -4.33 -7.19
N THR A 31 -2.70 -3.23 -6.95
CA THR A 31 -2.09 -1.89 -6.87
C THR A 31 -1.07 -1.82 -5.73
N SER A 32 -1.34 -2.44 -4.56
CA SER A 32 -0.39 -2.52 -3.46
C SER A 32 0.92 -3.20 -3.91
N ILE A 33 0.86 -4.38 -4.52
CA ILE A 33 2.03 -5.12 -5.03
C ILE A 33 2.81 -4.29 -6.06
N ILE A 34 2.13 -3.59 -6.95
CA ILE A 34 2.78 -2.70 -7.92
C ILE A 34 3.55 -1.59 -7.21
N LYS A 35 2.97 -0.94 -6.18
CA LYS A 35 3.64 0.12 -5.40
C LYS A 35 4.85 -0.42 -4.65
N GLN A 36 4.76 -1.61 -4.05
CA GLN A 36 5.87 -2.28 -3.39
C GLN A 36 7.04 -2.52 -4.35
N GLY A 37 6.74 -3.00 -5.56
CA GLY A 37 7.76 -3.21 -6.59
C GLY A 37 8.38 -1.89 -7.11
N ILE A 38 7.60 -0.80 -7.21
CA ILE A 38 8.13 0.52 -7.57
C ILE A 38 9.05 1.05 -6.46
N LEU A 39 8.67 0.90 -5.18
CA LEU A 39 9.51 1.29 -4.06
C LEU A 39 10.87 0.59 -4.11
N SER A 40 10.89 -0.73 -4.29
CA SER A 40 12.13 -1.50 -4.39
C SER A 40 12.98 -1.08 -5.59
N GLU A 41 12.37 -0.70 -6.72
CA GLU A 41 13.10 -0.19 -7.89
C GLU A 41 13.74 1.17 -7.64
N VAL A 42 13.01 2.10 -7.01
CA VAL A 42 13.53 3.43 -6.65
C VAL A 42 14.68 3.30 -5.65
N MET A 43 14.51 2.45 -4.63
CA MET A 43 15.54 2.18 -3.63
C MET A 43 16.84 1.68 -4.27
N VAL A 44 16.75 0.72 -5.20
CA VAL A 44 17.92 0.18 -5.91
C VAL A 44 18.62 1.25 -6.76
N LYS A 45 17.89 2.19 -7.36
CA LYS A 45 18.50 3.33 -8.07
C LYS A 45 19.28 4.24 -7.11
N TYR A 46 18.72 4.51 -5.94
CA TYR A 46 19.40 5.30 -4.92
C TYR A 46 20.66 4.60 -4.41
N MET A 47 20.62 3.27 -4.20
CA MET A 47 21.79 2.50 -3.79
C MET A 47 22.93 2.66 -4.79
N LEU A 48 22.66 2.47 -6.10
CA LEU A 48 23.67 2.69 -7.15
C LEU A 48 24.28 4.10 -7.07
N ALA A 49 23.43 5.12 -6.88
CA ALA A 49 23.89 6.51 -6.80
C ALA A 49 24.73 6.76 -5.54
N TYR A 50 24.34 6.25 -4.38
CA TYR A 50 25.09 6.39 -3.13
C TYR A 50 26.45 5.67 -3.17
N ASP A 51 26.51 4.51 -3.79
CA ASP A 51 27.73 3.75 -3.95
C ASP A 51 28.60 4.22 -5.15
N GLY A 52 28.19 5.30 -5.83
CA GLY A 52 28.92 5.89 -6.95
C GLY A 52 28.96 4.99 -8.20
N ILE A 53 28.02 4.07 -8.32
CA ILE A 53 27.92 3.15 -9.46
C ILE A 53 27.07 3.79 -10.55
N ALA A 54 27.61 3.94 -11.75
CA ALA A 54 26.89 4.51 -12.88
C ALA A 54 25.72 3.62 -13.31
N GLU A 55 24.59 4.24 -13.65
CA GLU A 55 23.45 3.55 -14.28
C GLU A 55 23.91 2.85 -15.56
N PRO A 56 23.48 1.59 -15.79
CA PRO A 56 23.86 0.85 -16.99
C PRO A 56 23.28 1.49 -18.25
N ALA A 57 24.12 1.76 -19.25
CA ALA A 57 23.74 2.51 -20.44
C ALA A 57 22.76 1.75 -21.37
N TYR A 58 22.81 0.41 -21.36
CA TYR A 58 22.05 -0.42 -22.32
C TYR A 58 20.99 -1.32 -21.68
N ASP A 59 21.19 -1.80 -20.45
CA ASP A 59 20.25 -2.65 -19.73
C ASP A 59 19.93 -1.99 -18.39
N ASN A 60 19.03 -1.03 -18.42
CA ASN A 60 18.58 -0.28 -17.26
C ASN A 60 17.39 -0.94 -16.55
N THR A 61 17.20 -2.24 -16.71
CA THR A 61 16.15 -2.99 -16.02
C THR A 61 16.44 -3.10 -14.52
N HIS A 62 15.35 -3.18 -13.73
CA HIS A 62 15.46 -3.40 -12.29
C HIS A 62 16.29 -4.68 -11.96
N ALA A 63 16.09 -5.75 -12.72
CA ALA A 63 16.84 -6.99 -12.57
C ALA A 63 18.36 -6.79 -12.76
N ASN A 64 18.77 -6.01 -13.77
CA ASN A 64 20.18 -5.75 -14.01
C ASN A 64 20.80 -4.86 -12.94
N ARG A 65 20.07 -3.85 -12.45
CA ARG A 65 20.53 -3.02 -11.33
C ARG A 65 20.78 -3.85 -10.06
N ILE A 66 19.87 -4.76 -9.71
CA ILE A 66 20.07 -5.71 -8.59
C ILE A 66 21.31 -6.56 -8.82
N ARG A 67 21.50 -7.10 -10.03
CA ARG A 67 22.67 -7.90 -10.39
C ARG A 67 23.99 -7.11 -10.23
N ILE A 68 23.99 -5.84 -10.61
CA ILE A 68 25.17 -4.97 -10.47
C ILE A 68 25.50 -4.78 -8.98
N LEU A 69 24.53 -4.45 -8.13
CA LEU A 69 24.75 -4.31 -6.69
C LEU A 69 25.27 -5.60 -6.07
N LYS A 70 24.69 -6.74 -6.46
CA LYS A 70 25.13 -8.07 -5.99
C LYS A 70 26.56 -8.37 -6.41
N ASN A 71 26.95 -8.08 -7.64
CA ASN A 71 28.30 -8.31 -8.14
C ASN A 71 29.37 -7.39 -7.50
N ASN A 72 28.93 -6.32 -6.84
CA ASN A 72 29.78 -5.42 -6.04
C ASN A 72 29.71 -5.72 -4.54
N ASP A 73 29.15 -6.88 -4.14
CA ASP A 73 29.01 -7.33 -2.74
C ASP A 73 28.25 -6.35 -1.83
N LEU A 74 27.33 -5.56 -2.42
CA LEU A 74 26.53 -4.55 -1.71
C LEU A 74 25.20 -5.08 -1.18
N LEU A 75 24.80 -6.31 -1.55
CA LEU A 75 23.55 -6.92 -1.14
C LEU A 75 23.79 -8.15 -0.26
N PRO A 76 23.40 -8.11 1.02
CA PRO A 76 23.25 -9.32 1.82
C PRO A 76 22.27 -10.30 1.14
N ARG A 77 22.45 -11.59 1.38
CA ARG A 77 21.65 -12.64 0.73
C ARG A 77 20.15 -12.48 0.97
N GLU A 78 19.77 -12.09 2.17
CA GLU A 78 18.37 -11.87 2.57
C GLU A 78 17.76 -10.72 1.78
N ILE A 79 18.52 -9.64 1.60
CA ILE A 79 18.08 -8.45 0.85
C ILE A 79 17.96 -8.75 -0.66
N ASP A 80 18.93 -9.47 -1.24
CA ASP A 80 18.85 -9.95 -2.63
C ASP A 80 17.58 -10.80 -2.85
N ASN A 81 17.28 -11.71 -1.94
CA ASN A 81 16.07 -12.54 -1.99
C ASN A 81 14.79 -11.69 -1.91
N THR A 82 14.72 -10.73 -0.99
CA THR A 82 13.58 -9.83 -0.84
C THR A 82 13.35 -9.00 -2.10
N LEU A 83 14.39 -8.40 -2.65
CA LEU A 83 14.32 -7.65 -3.91
C LEU A 83 13.85 -8.53 -5.08
N TYR A 84 14.30 -9.78 -5.15
CA TYR A 84 13.83 -10.74 -6.16
C TYR A 84 12.33 -11.03 -6.02
N ILE A 85 11.85 -11.28 -4.78
CA ILE A 85 10.44 -11.56 -4.50
C ILE A 85 9.56 -10.37 -4.90
N LEU A 86 9.89 -9.16 -4.45
CA LEU A 86 9.12 -7.95 -4.75
C LEU A 86 9.10 -7.65 -6.26
N ARG A 87 10.23 -7.78 -6.94
CA ARG A 87 10.32 -7.61 -8.40
C ARG A 87 9.46 -8.62 -9.15
N LYS A 88 9.54 -9.90 -8.76
CA LYS A 88 8.75 -10.96 -9.39
C LYS A 88 7.25 -10.72 -9.17
N ALA A 89 6.85 -10.44 -7.93
CA ALA A 89 5.46 -10.16 -7.60
C ALA A 89 4.88 -8.98 -8.41
N ARG A 90 5.65 -7.89 -8.56
CA ARG A 90 5.25 -6.75 -9.42
C ARG A 90 5.03 -7.15 -10.87
N ASN A 91 5.93 -7.97 -11.43
CA ASN A 91 5.79 -8.41 -12.81
C ASN A 91 4.55 -9.30 -13.00
N ASP A 92 4.31 -10.22 -12.05
CA ASP A 92 3.13 -11.08 -12.06
C ASP A 92 1.85 -10.24 -11.93
N ALA A 93 1.81 -9.27 -11.01
CA ALA A 93 0.68 -8.37 -10.79
C ALA A 93 0.35 -7.49 -12.02
N ALA A 94 1.36 -7.11 -12.79
CA ALA A 94 1.16 -6.34 -14.03
C ALA A 94 0.51 -7.17 -15.16
N HIS A 95 0.53 -8.50 -15.08
CA HIS A 95 0.03 -9.40 -16.10
C HIS A 95 -1.21 -10.20 -15.67
N ASN A 96 -1.45 -10.35 -14.37
CA ASN A 96 -2.54 -11.14 -13.82
C ASN A 96 -3.41 -10.28 -12.90
N ALA A 97 -4.71 -10.22 -13.18
CA ALA A 97 -5.69 -9.52 -12.34
C ALA A 97 -6.25 -10.43 -11.22
N ALA A 98 -5.46 -11.38 -10.71
CA ALA A 98 -5.89 -12.27 -9.63
C ALA A 98 -5.88 -11.54 -8.27
N ASP A 99 -6.85 -11.86 -7.42
CA ASP A 99 -6.86 -11.39 -6.03
C ASP A 99 -5.73 -12.07 -5.25
N GLU A 100 -4.68 -11.31 -4.96
CA GLU A 100 -3.46 -11.77 -4.29
C GLU A 100 -3.30 -11.11 -2.90
N GLY A 101 -4.40 -10.94 -2.15
CA GLY A 101 -4.41 -10.24 -0.86
C GLY A 101 -3.37 -10.76 0.14
N GLU A 102 -3.28 -12.08 0.33
CA GLU A 102 -2.27 -12.69 1.22
C GLU A 102 -0.84 -12.40 0.75
N LYS A 103 -0.59 -12.49 -0.54
CA LYS A 103 0.71 -12.16 -1.14
C LYS A 103 1.07 -10.68 -0.97
N ALA A 104 0.09 -9.79 -1.11
CA ALA A 104 0.28 -8.36 -0.89
C ALA A 104 0.68 -8.06 0.55
N LEU A 105 0.04 -8.70 1.53
CA LEU A 105 0.37 -8.57 2.96
C LEU A 105 1.75 -9.11 3.29
N ASN A 106 2.09 -10.31 2.82
CA ASN A 106 3.40 -10.92 3.06
C ASN A 106 4.53 -10.07 2.44
N ASN A 107 4.32 -9.58 1.22
CA ASN A 107 5.28 -8.70 0.56
C ASN A 107 5.41 -7.35 1.28
N LEU A 108 4.33 -6.82 1.87
CA LEU A 108 4.36 -5.58 2.62
C LEU A 108 5.27 -5.69 3.86
N GLN A 109 5.21 -6.82 4.57
CA GLN A 109 6.12 -7.09 5.68
C GLN A 109 7.58 -7.21 5.20
N LEU A 110 7.84 -7.97 4.14
CA LEU A 110 9.19 -8.07 3.55
C LEU A 110 9.73 -6.71 3.10
N MET A 111 8.87 -5.86 2.54
CA MET A 111 9.22 -4.51 2.15
C MET A 111 9.56 -3.63 3.37
N TYR A 112 8.84 -3.78 4.49
CA TYR A 112 9.18 -3.07 5.73
C TYR A 112 10.59 -3.47 6.22
N GLU A 113 10.89 -4.77 6.27
CA GLU A 113 12.21 -5.27 6.69
C GLU A 113 13.33 -4.77 5.76
N LEU A 114 13.08 -4.72 4.44
CA LEU A 114 13.97 -4.13 3.46
C LEU A 114 14.21 -2.64 3.73
N CYS A 115 13.15 -1.88 4.02
CA CYS A 115 13.23 -0.45 4.34
C CYS A 115 13.99 -0.18 5.65
N VAL A 116 13.84 -1.02 6.67
CA VAL A 116 14.60 -0.93 7.92
C VAL A 116 16.08 -1.14 7.64
N TRP A 117 16.45 -2.20 6.92
CA TRP A 117 17.83 -2.44 6.51
C TRP A 117 18.40 -1.27 5.70
N TYR A 118 17.60 -0.73 4.78
CA TYR A 118 18.00 0.40 3.94
C TYR A 118 18.24 1.67 4.77
N MET A 119 17.37 1.97 5.74
CA MET A 119 17.55 3.07 6.66
C MET A 119 18.86 2.93 7.44
N GLN A 120 19.13 1.76 8.01
CA GLN A 120 20.34 1.49 8.80
C GLN A 120 21.62 1.46 7.95
N THR A 121 21.52 1.24 6.64
CA THR A 121 22.69 1.17 5.75
C THR A 121 23.00 2.51 5.09
N TYR A 122 21.99 3.25 4.64
CA TYR A 122 22.13 4.45 3.81
C TYR A 122 21.61 5.74 4.47
N GLY A 123 20.83 5.62 5.55
CA GLY A 123 20.25 6.76 6.27
C GLY A 123 20.88 6.96 7.63
N ASP A 124 20.28 6.38 8.66
CA ASP A 124 20.74 6.45 10.05
C ASP A 124 21.15 5.08 10.56
N TYR A 125 22.44 4.87 10.73
CA TYR A 125 23.01 3.61 11.25
C TYR A 125 22.47 3.22 12.64
N ASN A 126 22.08 4.21 13.45
CA ASN A 126 21.55 3.98 14.80
C ASN A 126 20.02 3.89 14.82
N TYR A 127 19.36 3.84 13.67
CA TYR A 127 17.91 3.73 13.62
C TYR A 127 17.42 2.45 14.32
N GLU A 128 16.55 2.61 15.31
CA GLU A 128 15.88 1.52 16.03
C GLU A 128 14.45 1.36 15.50
N PRO A 129 14.12 0.23 14.85
CA PRO A 129 12.79 0.04 14.28
C PRO A 129 11.75 -0.21 15.39
N THR A 130 10.55 0.36 15.23
CA THR A 130 9.41 0.17 16.15
C THR A 130 8.70 -1.18 15.97
N GLY A 131 9.11 -1.98 14.99
CA GLY A 131 8.45 -3.23 14.60
C GLY A 131 7.33 -3.02 13.59
N TYR A 132 7.12 -4.03 12.73
CA TYR A 132 6.04 -4.02 11.76
C TYR A 132 4.70 -4.23 12.46
N VAL A 133 3.71 -3.43 12.09
CA VAL A 133 2.32 -3.58 12.52
C VAL A 133 1.47 -3.85 11.28
N GLN A 134 0.85 -5.03 11.23
CA GLN A 134 -0.02 -5.36 10.10
C GLN A 134 -1.16 -4.35 9.99
N PRO A 135 -1.41 -3.77 8.81
CA PRO A 135 -2.53 -2.87 8.58
C PRO A 135 -3.88 -3.53 8.93
N VAL A 136 -4.82 -2.74 9.41
CA VAL A 136 -6.18 -3.21 9.69
C VAL A 136 -7.00 -3.18 8.41
N ASP A 137 -7.76 -4.25 8.15
CA ASP A 137 -8.69 -4.28 7.03
C ASP A 137 -9.89 -3.35 7.31
N MET A 138 -9.87 -2.19 6.65
CA MET A 138 -10.96 -1.21 6.74
C MET A 138 -12.06 -1.44 5.67
N THR A 139 -11.89 -2.38 4.76
CA THR A 139 -12.86 -2.64 3.68
C THR A 139 -14.16 -3.26 4.24
N VAL A 140 -14.03 -4.13 5.23
CA VAL A 140 -15.18 -4.73 5.93
C VAL A 140 -15.98 -3.66 6.68
N SER A 141 -15.28 -2.75 7.36
CA SER A 141 -15.91 -1.63 8.09
C SER A 141 -16.61 -0.65 7.16
N LEU A 142 -16.07 -0.39 5.96
CA LEU A 142 -16.73 0.46 4.96
C LEU A 142 -17.99 -0.20 4.38
N ALA A 143 -17.95 -1.50 4.09
CA ALA A 143 -19.11 -2.23 3.60
C ALA A 143 -20.25 -2.28 4.64
N ASP A 144 -19.92 -2.43 5.92
CA ASP A 144 -20.89 -2.36 7.01
C ASP A 144 -21.52 -0.97 7.13
N LEU A 145 -20.73 0.10 7.01
CA LEU A 145 -21.20 1.48 7.01
C LEU A 145 -22.07 1.82 5.78
N GLU A 146 -21.72 1.34 4.61
CA GLU A 146 -22.50 1.51 3.39
C GLU A 146 -23.86 0.82 3.51
N LYS A 147 -23.89 -0.38 4.11
CA LYS A 147 -25.14 -1.11 4.38
C LYS A 147 -26.02 -0.36 5.40
N GLU A 148 -25.45 0.11 6.50
CA GLU A 148 -26.17 0.88 7.51
C GLU A 148 -26.74 2.18 6.93
N ASN A 149 -25.96 2.89 6.08
CA ASN A 149 -26.45 4.09 5.40
C ASN A 149 -27.62 3.79 4.46
N ALA A 150 -27.55 2.70 3.69
CA ALA A 150 -28.64 2.30 2.81
C ALA A 150 -29.92 1.97 3.59
N GLU A 151 -29.80 1.27 4.72
CA GLU A 151 -30.93 0.97 5.62
C GLU A 151 -31.53 2.24 6.24
N LEU A 152 -30.70 3.21 6.60
CA LEU A 152 -31.15 4.52 7.12
C LEU A 152 -31.85 5.35 6.04
N GLU A 153 -31.36 5.37 4.81
CA GLU A 153 -32.00 6.05 3.69
C GLU A 153 -33.38 5.48 3.37
N GLU A 154 -33.50 4.14 3.34
CA GLU A 154 -34.79 3.48 3.13
C GLU A 154 -35.79 3.83 4.24
N ARG A 155 -35.34 3.80 5.49
CA ARG A 155 -36.17 4.17 6.63
C ARG A 155 -36.62 5.64 6.61
N ASN A 156 -35.73 6.54 6.20
CA ASN A 156 -36.07 7.95 6.05
C ASN A 156 -37.15 8.17 4.95
N GLN A 157 -37.05 7.46 3.83
CA GLN A 157 -38.06 7.51 2.77
C GLN A 157 -39.43 6.99 3.27
N GLN A 158 -39.46 5.91 4.04
CA GLN A 158 -40.70 5.39 4.64
C GLN A 158 -41.32 6.40 5.59
N LEU A 159 -40.53 7.05 6.44
CA LEU A 159 -41.03 8.08 7.37
C LEU A 159 -41.58 9.30 6.62
N LEU A 160 -40.97 9.73 5.52
CA LEU A 160 -41.51 10.83 4.72
C LEU A 160 -42.88 10.50 4.13
N ILE A 161 -43.07 9.29 3.62
CA ILE A 161 -44.37 8.81 3.10
C ILE A 161 -45.42 8.78 4.22
N GLU A 162 -45.07 8.35 5.42
CA GLU A 162 -45.98 8.35 6.57
C GLU A 162 -46.39 9.78 6.98
N ILE A 163 -45.47 10.71 6.99
CA ILE A 163 -45.74 12.13 7.28
C ILE A 163 -46.71 12.70 6.25
N GLU A 164 -46.43 12.53 4.95
CA GLU A 164 -47.33 13.01 3.88
C GLU A 164 -48.75 12.46 4.04
N ARG A 165 -48.91 11.16 4.32
CA ARG A 165 -50.22 10.56 4.55
C ARG A 165 -50.91 11.13 5.79
N SER A 166 -50.16 11.41 6.85
CA SER A 166 -50.75 11.98 8.10
C SER A 166 -51.20 13.43 7.88
N GLU A 167 -50.47 14.20 7.08
CA GLU A 167 -50.83 15.60 6.72
C GLU A 167 -52.05 15.65 5.81
N GLU A 168 -52.13 14.76 4.82
CA GLU A 168 -53.33 14.62 3.97
C GLU A 168 -54.56 14.28 4.80
N HIS A 169 -54.48 13.32 5.72
CA HIS A 169 -55.58 12.92 6.58
C HIS A 169 -56.02 14.05 7.53
N THR A 170 -55.06 14.81 8.05
CA THR A 170 -55.36 15.97 8.93
C THR A 170 -56.05 17.08 8.14
N SER A 171 -55.64 17.33 6.91
CA SER A 171 -56.25 18.32 6.03
C SER A 171 -57.70 17.96 5.64
N GLU A 172 -57.99 16.67 5.38
CA GLU A 172 -59.35 16.19 5.10
C GLU A 172 -60.29 16.32 6.32
N LEU A 173 -59.80 16.12 7.53
CA LEU A 173 -60.56 16.29 8.74
C LEU A 173 -60.89 17.76 9.05
N GLN A 174 -60.05 18.71 8.68
CA GLN A 174 -60.26 20.15 8.87
C GLN A 174 -61.20 20.77 7.82
N SER A 175 -61.43 20.09 6.70
CA SER A 175 -62.27 20.55 5.61
C SER A 175 -63.76 20.10 5.71
N ARG A 176 -64.09 19.36 6.75
CA ARG A 176 -65.45 18.93 7.07
C ARG A 176 -66.05 19.76 8.19
#